data_9d7cd9cd02285abb8e164c4cd32835f3
#
_entry.id   9d7cd9cd02285abb8e164c4cd32835f3
#
_cell.length_a   1.000
_cell.length_b   1.000
_cell.length_c   1.000
_cell.angle_alpha   90.00
_cell.angle_beta   90.00
_cell.angle_gamma   90.00
#
_symmetry.space_group_name_H-M   'P 1'
#
loop_
_entity.id
_entity.type
_entity.pdbx_description
1 polymer ?
#
loop_
_entity_poly.entity_id
_entity_poly.type
_entity_poly.pdbx_seq_one_letter_code
_entity_poly.pdbx_strand_id
1 'polypeptide(L)'
;MTDLRRWMVCWGSLALVALFATSTGCASLKHDTTGMEEPEPEVTREAEEPEPLYYDFEDVLVPIELKVDKKKSFVYHAPGFTAGILALTGRTEINSLIRFFENNMAKDNWRLVSSFKSPRTIMFFNKPNRSCIINITERSFKTDVEIWVAPSLESTESTLLK
;
A
#
# COMPACT_ATOMS: atom_id res chain seq x y z
N MET A 1 -0.98 42.14 31.57
CA MET A 1 -0.08 41.44 32.49
C MET A 1 0.52 40.32 31.68
N THR A 2 1.61 40.63 30.90
CA THR A 2 3.04 40.42 31.21
C THR A 2 3.33 38.93 31.39
N ASP A 3 4.13 38.28 30.56
CA ASP A 3 5.52 38.36 30.19
C ASP A 3 5.80 37.50 28.96
N LEU A 4 6.24 37.86 27.93
CA LEU A 4 7.45 38.42 27.29
C LEU A 4 8.76 38.05 27.96
N ARG A 5 9.45 36.99 27.55
CA ARG A 5 10.88 36.75 27.63
C ARG A 5 11.30 35.84 26.51
N ARG A 6 11.86 36.40 25.46
CA ARG A 6 13.24 36.80 25.22
C ARG A 6 14.24 35.76 25.68
N TRP A 7 14.79 35.03 24.71
CA TRP A 7 16.24 34.79 24.73
C TRP A 7 16.78 34.80 23.30
N MET A 8 17.43 35.87 23.05
CA MET A 8 18.31 36.16 21.94
C MET A 8 19.74 35.88 22.42
N VAL A 9 20.62 35.64 21.47
CA VAL A 9 22.09 35.81 21.52
C VAL A 9 22.92 34.55 21.81
N CYS A 10 23.71 34.11 20.84
CA CYS A 10 25.14 34.35 20.64
C CYS A 10 25.55 33.67 19.33
N TRP A 11 25.92 34.33 18.38
CA TRP A 11 27.16 34.92 17.85
C TRP A 11 28.44 34.19 18.29
N GLY A 12 29.17 33.65 17.34
CA GLY A 12 30.51 33.11 17.53
C GLY A 12 31.13 32.71 16.20
N SER A 13 31.68 33.70 15.51
CA SER A 13 32.68 33.56 14.45
C SER A 13 33.85 32.69 14.90
N LEU A 14 34.41 31.85 14.05
CA LEU A 14 35.82 31.94 13.71
C LEU A 14 36.17 31.12 12.47
N ALA A 15 36.78 31.80 11.54
CA ALA A 15 37.46 31.23 10.40
C ALA A 15 38.72 30.48 10.84
N LEU A 16 38.99 29.34 10.21
CA LEU A 16 40.37 28.86 10.11
C LEU A 16 40.61 28.24 8.74
N VAL A 17 41.39 28.99 7.99
CA VAL A 17 42.05 28.62 6.74
C VAL A 17 43.19 27.66 7.09
N ALA A 18 43.30 26.52 6.44
CA ALA A 18 44.56 25.82 6.31
C ALA A 18 44.66 25.14 4.94
N LEU A 19 45.50 25.73 4.13
CA LEU A 19 46.10 25.15 2.93
C LEU A 19 46.85 23.87 3.29
N PHE A 20 46.67 22.82 2.49
CA PHE A 20 47.77 21.89 2.23
C PHE A 20 47.75 21.46 0.77
N ALA A 21 48.91 21.71 0.19
CA ALA A 21 49.24 21.51 -1.21
C ALA A 21 49.71 20.06 -1.47
N THR A 22 49.48 19.67 -2.73
CA THR A 22 50.30 18.84 -3.63
C THR A 22 50.86 17.49 -3.13
N SER A 23 50.47 16.45 -3.84
CA SER A 23 51.41 15.46 -4.34
C SER A 23 50.92 14.83 -5.66
N THR A 24 51.60 15.20 -6.71
CA THR A 24 51.68 14.57 -7.99
C THR A 24 52.27 13.17 -7.84
N GLY A 25 51.62 12.18 -8.45
CA GLY A 25 52.15 10.84 -8.60
C GLY A 25 51.74 10.27 -9.94
N CYS A 26 52.52 10.50 -11.01
CA CYS A 26 52.48 9.77 -12.25
C CYS A 26 53.05 8.39 -12.05
N ALA A 27 52.34 7.35 -12.41
CA ALA A 27 52.94 6.10 -12.80
C ALA A 27 52.17 5.53 -13.99
N SER A 28 52.73 5.73 -15.15
CA SER A 28 52.39 5.07 -16.41
C SER A 28 52.88 3.64 -16.34
N LEU A 29 52.03 2.67 -16.60
CA LEU A 29 52.43 1.34 -17.07
C LEU A 29 51.42 0.91 -18.12
N LYS A 30 51.83 1.01 -19.36
CA LYS A 30 51.21 0.33 -20.48
C LYS A 30 51.26 -1.17 -20.22
N HIS A 31 50.14 -1.82 -20.31
CA HIS A 31 50.09 -3.23 -20.70
C HIS A 31 49.03 -3.37 -21.79
N ASP A 32 49.52 -3.52 -23.01
CA ASP A 32 48.72 -3.97 -24.12
C ASP A 32 48.31 -5.42 -23.85
N THR A 33 47.04 -5.65 -23.71
CA THR A 33 46.46 -6.96 -23.98
C THR A 33 45.11 -6.73 -24.64
N THR A 34 45.09 -6.98 -25.93
CA THR A 34 43.92 -7.10 -26.78
C THR A 34 43.01 -8.20 -26.22
N GLY A 35 42.01 -7.83 -25.52
CA GLY A 35 40.84 -8.67 -25.17
C GLY A 35 39.61 -7.87 -25.59
N MET A 36 38.97 -8.30 -26.68
CA MET A 36 37.65 -7.89 -27.03
C MET A 36 36.73 -8.42 -25.94
N GLU A 37 36.44 -7.57 -24.96
CA GLU A 37 35.35 -7.77 -24.04
C GLU A 37 34.10 -7.22 -24.74
N GLU A 38 33.31 -8.13 -25.26
CA GLU A 38 31.94 -7.90 -25.74
C GLU A 38 31.17 -7.27 -24.58
N PRO A 39 30.52 -6.12 -24.75
CA PRO A 39 29.74 -5.52 -23.66
C PRO A 39 28.58 -6.49 -23.34
N GLU A 40 28.68 -7.13 -22.19
CA GLU A 40 27.53 -7.81 -21.58
C GLU A 40 26.35 -6.83 -21.58
N PRO A 41 25.17 -7.23 -22.08
CA PRO A 41 24.01 -6.34 -22.05
C PRO A 41 23.71 -6.03 -20.60
N GLU A 42 23.90 -4.78 -20.23
CA GLU A 42 23.42 -4.22 -18.97
C GLU A 42 21.92 -4.47 -18.93
N VAL A 43 21.52 -5.54 -18.21
CA VAL A 43 20.11 -5.81 -17.92
C VAL A 43 19.67 -4.64 -17.06
N THR A 44 19.13 -3.62 -17.71
CA THR A 44 18.38 -2.58 -17.06
C THR A 44 17.25 -3.30 -16.32
N ARG A 45 17.43 -3.54 -15.02
CA ARG A 45 16.33 -3.92 -14.15
C ARG A 45 15.40 -2.71 -14.15
N GLU A 46 14.46 -2.74 -15.07
CA GLU A 46 13.27 -1.91 -15.00
C GLU A 46 12.75 -2.12 -13.58
N ALA A 47 12.76 -1.05 -12.78
CA ALA A 47 12.19 -1.11 -11.44
C ALA A 47 10.72 -1.45 -11.65
N GLU A 48 10.34 -2.69 -11.37
CA GLU A 48 8.95 -3.13 -11.41
C GLU A 48 8.16 -2.16 -10.55
N GLU A 49 7.31 -1.37 -11.20
CA GLU A 49 6.37 -0.54 -10.47
C GLU A 49 5.53 -1.48 -9.59
N PRO A 50 5.45 -1.17 -8.30
CA PRO A 50 4.77 -2.05 -7.38
C PRO A 50 3.31 -2.24 -7.83
N GLU A 51 2.89 -3.47 -8.08
CA GLU A 51 1.55 -3.82 -8.54
C GLU A 51 0.58 -4.08 -7.38
N PRO A 52 -0.73 -3.83 -7.56
CA PRO A 52 -1.75 -4.22 -6.60
C PRO A 52 -1.70 -5.73 -6.34
N LEU A 53 -1.94 -6.15 -5.10
CA LEU A 53 -1.77 -7.54 -4.68
C LEU A 53 -3.05 -8.16 -4.15
N TYR A 54 -3.24 -9.46 -4.44
CA TYR A 54 -4.19 -10.29 -3.70
C TYR A 54 -3.52 -10.80 -2.43
N TYR A 55 -4.20 -10.68 -1.31
CA TYR A 55 -3.75 -11.21 -0.02
C TYR A 55 -4.54 -12.49 0.32
N ASP A 56 -5.06 -12.57 1.54
CA ASP A 56 -5.83 -13.73 2.02
C ASP A 56 -7.12 -14.00 1.23
N PHE A 57 -7.66 -13.00 0.54
CA PHE A 57 -8.82 -13.13 -0.34
C PHE A 57 -8.37 -13.05 -1.79
N GLU A 58 -8.41 -14.19 -2.50
CA GLU A 58 -7.94 -14.34 -3.89
C GLU A 58 -8.78 -13.56 -4.92
N ASP A 59 -9.91 -13.04 -4.50
CA ASP A 59 -10.87 -12.30 -5.32
C ASP A 59 -11.14 -10.87 -4.82
N VAL A 60 -10.24 -10.34 -4.00
CA VAL A 60 -10.27 -8.94 -3.54
C VAL A 60 -8.89 -8.33 -3.71
N LEU A 61 -8.72 -7.59 -4.79
CA LEU A 61 -7.47 -6.88 -5.08
C LEU A 61 -7.29 -5.70 -4.12
N VAL A 62 -6.08 -5.53 -3.61
CA VAL A 62 -5.72 -4.47 -2.66
C VAL A 62 -4.75 -3.49 -3.32
N PRO A 63 -4.99 -2.16 -3.21
CA PRO A 63 -4.06 -1.15 -3.70
C PRO A 63 -2.71 -1.26 -3.00
N ILE A 64 -1.64 -1.06 -3.73
CA ILE A 64 -0.27 -1.17 -3.22
C ILE A 64 0.05 -0.16 -2.11
N GLU A 65 -0.59 0.98 -2.11
CA GLU A 65 -0.40 2.04 -1.13
C GLU A 65 -0.91 1.64 0.26
N LEU A 66 -1.72 0.59 0.33
CA LEU A 66 -2.25 0.06 1.58
C LEU A 66 -1.37 -1.07 2.12
N LYS A 67 -1.09 -1.02 3.41
CA LYS A 67 -0.33 -2.05 4.13
C LYS A 67 -1.23 -2.77 5.11
N VAL A 68 -1.08 -4.10 5.19
CA VAL A 68 -1.85 -4.94 6.11
C VAL A 68 -1.48 -4.65 7.56
N ASP A 69 -2.48 -4.37 8.38
CA ASP A 69 -2.37 -4.34 9.85
C ASP A 69 -2.69 -5.74 10.39
N LYS A 70 -1.64 -6.55 10.56
CA LYS A 70 -1.76 -7.95 11.05
C LYS A 70 -2.40 -8.06 12.43
N LYS A 71 -2.34 -7.00 13.26
CA LYS A 71 -2.91 -7.04 14.61
C LYS A 71 -4.43 -6.90 14.61
N LYS A 72 -4.96 -6.28 13.55
CA LYS A 72 -6.40 -6.06 13.37
C LYS A 72 -7.02 -6.99 12.34
N SER A 73 -6.20 -7.74 11.61
CA SER A 73 -6.65 -8.71 10.62
C SER A 73 -6.88 -10.06 11.28
N PHE A 74 -7.95 -10.71 10.87
CA PHE A 74 -8.26 -12.09 11.23
C PHE A 74 -8.92 -12.77 10.04
N VAL A 75 -8.26 -13.77 9.47
CA VAL A 75 -8.78 -14.53 8.34
C VAL A 75 -8.79 -16.01 8.69
N TYR A 76 -9.91 -16.64 8.48
CA TYR A 76 -10.14 -18.06 8.68
C TYR A 76 -10.28 -18.76 7.33
N HIS A 77 -9.47 -19.80 7.13
CA HIS A 77 -9.50 -20.65 5.96
C HIS A 77 -10.13 -22.01 6.30
N ALA A 78 -11.13 -22.38 5.55
CA ALA A 78 -11.79 -23.68 5.64
C ALA A 78 -11.89 -24.32 4.25
N PRO A 79 -12.06 -25.64 4.15
CA PRO A 79 -12.35 -26.28 2.88
C PRO A 79 -13.59 -25.66 2.22
N GLY A 80 -13.39 -25.04 1.06
CA GLY A 80 -14.47 -24.44 0.26
C GLY A 80 -14.78 -22.97 0.54
N PHE A 81 -14.21 -22.33 1.57
CA PHE A 81 -14.37 -20.89 1.75
C PHE A 81 -13.26 -20.24 2.61
N THR A 82 -13.03 -18.98 2.36
CA THR A 82 -12.21 -18.09 3.19
C THR A 82 -13.09 -16.96 3.70
N ALA A 83 -13.05 -16.68 4.99
CA ALA A 83 -13.84 -15.62 5.62
C ALA A 83 -13.02 -14.88 6.69
N GLY A 84 -13.35 -13.63 6.95
CA GLY A 84 -12.67 -12.84 7.97
C GLY A 84 -12.61 -11.36 7.67
N ILE A 85 -11.65 -10.71 8.33
CA ILE A 85 -11.40 -9.27 8.25
C ILE A 85 -9.94 -9.06 7.89
N LEU A 86 -9.71 -8.34 6.78
CA LEU A 86 -8.40 -7.83 6.41
C LEU A 86 -8.38 -6.33 6.69
N ALA A 87 -7.60 -5.92 7.67
CA ALA A 87 -7.43 -4.52 8.04
C ALA A 87 -6.17 -3.95 7.38
N LEU A 88 -6.30 -2.77 6.79
CA LEU A 88 -5.28 -2.12 5.98
C LEU A 88 -5.15 -0.66 6.39
N THR A 89 -3.99 -0.07 6.18
CA THR A 89 -3.76 1.35 6.41
C THR A 89 -2.80 1.92 5.38
N GLY A 90 -3.04 3.14 4.93
CA GLY A 90 -2.18 3.83 3.96
C GLY A 90 -2.44 5.33 3.92
N ARG A 91 -1.75 6.02 3.01
CA ARG A 91 -1.95 7.45 2.74
C ARG A 91 -2.54 7.60 1.35
N THR A 92 -3.80 7.26 1.21
CA THR A 92 -4.49 7.24 -0.07
C THR A 92 -5.80 8.02 0.06
N GLU A 93 -6.12 8.77 -0.97
CA GLU A 93 -7.34 9.58 -1.04
C GLU A 93 -8.57 8.67 -1.19
N ILE A 94 -9.66 8.99 -0.47
CA ILE A 94 -10.85 8.13 -0.36
C ILE A 94 -11.51 7.88 -1.72
N ASN A 95 -11.67 8.92 -2.56
CA ASN A 95 -12.33 8.73 -3.86
C ASN A 95 -11.50 7.86 -4.80
N SER A 96 -10.17 7.88 -4.67
CA SER A 96 -9.28 6.98 -5.41
C SER A 96 -9.48 5.53 -4.97
N LEU A 97 -9.60 5.27 -3.66
CA LEU A 97 -9.91 3.94 -3.12
C LEU A 97 -11.29 3.46 -3.55
N ILE A 98 -12.30 4.32 -3.52
CA ILE A 98 -13.67 3.97 -3.96
C ILE A 98 -13.62 3.50 -5.43
N ARG A 99 -13.02 4.32 -6.32
CA ARG A 99 -12.91 3.96 -7.74
C ARG A 99 -12.09 2.69 -7.96
N PHE A 100 -11.01 2.52 -7.20
CA PHE A 100 -10.20 1.30 -7.28
C PHE A 100 -11.04 0.07 -6.95
N PHE A 101 -11.74 0.07 -5.81
CA PHE A 101 -12.56 -1.07 -5.41
C PHE A 101 -13.74 -1.28 -6.35
N GLU A 102 -14.47 -0.25 -6.75
CA GLU A 102 -15.56 -0.39 -7.72
C GLU A 102 -15.11 -1.09 -9.00
N ASN A 103 -13.97 -0.67 -9.56
CA ASN A 103 -13.47 -1.20 -10.82
C ASN A 103 -12.92 -2.63 -10.69
N ASN A 104 -12.16 -2.90 -9.63
CA ASN A 104 -11.48 -4.20 -9.51
C ASN A 104 -12.40 -5.28 -8.93
N MET A 105 -13.27 -4.95 -8.00
CA MET A 105 -14.29 -5.88 -7.51
C MET A 105 -15.21 -6.37 -8.65
N ALA A 106 -15.55 -5.48 -9.59
CA ALA A 106 -16.34 -5.87 -10.77
C ALA A 106 -15.59 -6.86 -11.68
N LYS A 107 -14.25 -6.70 -11.84
CA LYS A 107 -13.44 -7.65 -12.62
C LYS A 107 -13.42 -9.05 -11.99
N ASP A 108 -13.44 -9.11 -10.66
CA ASP A 108 -13.49 -10.35 -9.89
C ASP A 108 -14.91 -10.86 -9.64
N ASN A 109 -15.88 -10.43 -10.46
CA ASN A 109 -17.28 -10.83 -10.43
C ASN A 109 -18.04 -10.49 -9.14
N TRP A 110 -17.58 -9.49 -8.39
CA TRP A 110 -18.35 -8.92 -7.32
C TRP A 110 -19.37 -7.90 -7.85
N ARG A 111 -20.58 -7.95 -7.36
CA ARG A 111 -21.62 -6.98 -7.67
C ARG A 111 -21.75 -5.97 -6.54
N LEU A 112 -21.57 -4.69 -6.83
CA LEU A 112 -21.87 -3.61 -5.88
C LEU A 112 -23.38 -3.57 -5.62
N VAL A 113 -23.76 -3.72 -4.36
CA VAL A 113 -25.16 -3.69 -3.89
C VAL A 113 -25.52 -2.30 -3.44
N SER A 114 -24.65 -1.67 -2.66
CA SER A 114 -24.89 -0.35 -2.07
C SER A 114 -23.58 0.31 -1.63
N SER A 115 -23.59 1.65 -1.55
CA SER A 115 -22.47 2.43 -1.05
C SER A 115 -22.99 3.63 -0.24
N PHE A 116 -22.39 3.87 0.93
CA PHE A 116 -22.68 4.99 1.82
C PHE A 116 -21.42 5.81 2.07
N LYS A 117 -21.51 7.13 2.08
CA LYS A 117 -20.34 8.04 2.12
C LYS A 117 -20.27 8.95 3.34
N SER A 118 -20.93 8.68 4.45
CA SER A 118 -20.85 9.53 5.64
C SER A 118 -21.30 8.79 6.90
N PRO A 119 -20.57 8.94 8.02
CA PRO A 119 -19.31 9.67 8.27
C PRO A 119 -18.06 8.89 7.78
N ARG A 120 -18.23 7.68 7.31
CA ARG A 120 -17.24 6.81 6.66
C ARG A 120 -17.81 6.28 5.35
N THR A 121 -16.98 5.82 4.45
CA THR A 121 -17.45 5.14 3.26
C THR A 121 -17.61 3.65 3.54
N ILE A 122 -18.78 3.11 3.26
CA ILE A 122 -19.08 1.69 3.38
C ILE A 122 -19.61 1.20 2.03
N MET A 123 -18.98 0.18 1.47
CA MET A 123 -19.35 -0.41 0.19
C MET A 123 -19.73 -1.87 0.41
N PHE A 124 -20.90 -2.26 -0.08
CA PHE A 124 -21.42 -3.62 0.02
C PHE A 124 -21.36 -4.31 -1.34
N PHE A 125 -20.68 -5.44 -1.36
CA PHE A 125 -20.59 -6.27 -2.56
C PHE A 125 -21.12 -7.68 -2.27
N ASN A 126 -21.66 -8.34 -3.28
CA ASN A 126 -22.02 -9.73 -3.17
C ASN A 126 -21.65 -10.55 -4.42
N LYS A 127 -21.49 -11.84 -4.18
CA LYS A 127 -21.46 -12.95 -5.13
C LYS A 127 -22.54 -13.95 -4.73
N PRO A 128 -22.84 -14.96 -5.54
CA PRO A 128 -23.86 -15.96 -5.19
C PRO A 128 -23.67 -16.62 -3.82
N ASN A 129 -22.41 -16.88 -3.43
CA ASN A 129 -22.06 -17.61 -2.20
C ASN A 129 -21.26 -16.79 -1.18
N ARG A 130 -21.01 -15.50 -1.43
CA ARG A 130 -20.15 -14.65 -0.57
C ARG A 130 -20.63 -13.21 -0.56
N SER A 131 -20.44 -12.57 0.60
CA SER A 131 -20.63 -11.13 0.78
C SER A 131 -19.31 -10.47 1.17
N CYS A 132 -19.09 -9.26 0.67
CA CYS A 132 -17.93 -8.46 1.04
C CYS A 132 -18.39 -7.05 1.43
N ILE A 133 -17.85 -6.55 2.55
CA ILE A 133 -18.05 -5.17 3.01
C ILE A 133 -16.68 -4.51 3.04
N ILE A 134 -16.56 -3.39 2.35
CA ILE A 134 -15.35 -2.56 2.41
C ILE A 134 -15.70 -1.28 3.14
N ASN A 135 -15.00 -1.05 4.25
CA ASN A 135 -15.19 0.08 5.14
C ASN A 135 -13.96 0.98 5.07
N ILE A 136 -14.11 2.22 4.60
CA ILE A 136 -13.02 3.18 4.43
C ILE A 136 -13.22 4.32 5.40
N THR A 137 -12.25 4.55 6.29
CA THR A 137 -12.29 5.59 7.32
C THR A 137 -11.09 6.52 7.17
N GLU A 138 -11.36 7.79 6.93
CA GLU A 138 -10.33 8.82 6.93
C GLU A 138 -9.89 9.17 8.34
N ARG A 139 -8.59 9.28 8.53
CA ARG A 139 -7.94 9.78 9.74
C ARG A 139 -7.09 11.00 9.38
N SER A 140 -6.65 11.76 10.38
CA SER A 140 -5.89 13.00 10.16
C SER A 140 -4.66 12.88 9.24
N PHE A 141 -4.00 11.72 9.21
CA PHE A 141 -2.77 11.51 8.44
C PHE A 141 -2.75 10.21 7.62
N LYS A 142 -3.81 9.44 7.66
CA LYS A 142 -3.90 8.13 7.00
C LYS A 142 -5.34 7.74 6.74
N THR A 143 -5.52 6.78 5.86
CA THR A 143 -6.81 6.13 5.61
C THR A 143 -6.72 4.70 6.11
N ASP A 144 -7.69 4.30 6.93
CA ASP A 144 -7.88 2.92 7.37
C ASP A 144 -8.95 2.27 6.49
N VAL A 145 -8.66 1.05 6.01
CA VAL A 145 -9.58 0.23 5.21
C VAL A 145 -9.76 -1.11 5.89
N GLU A 146 -11.00 -1.53 6.03
CA GLU A 146 -11.34 -2.87 6.51
C GLU A 146 -12.14 -3.60 5.44
N ILE A 147 -11.67 -4.78 5.04
CA ILE A 147 -12.33 -5.64 4.07
C ILE A 147 -12.85 -6.85 4.85
N TRP A 148 -14.15 -6.98 4.88
CA TRP A 148 -14.85 -8.06 5.58
C TRP A 148 -15.43 -9.01 4.54
N VAL A 149 -15.05 -10.26 4.57
CA VAL A 149 -15.57 -11.28 3.66
C VAL A 149 -16.19 -12.41 4.46
N ALA A 150 -17.39 -12.78 4.09
CA ALA A 150 -18.13 -13.87 4.72
C ALA A 150 -18.91 -14.68 3.66
N PRO A 151 -19.17 -15.96 3.92
CA PRO A 151 -20.13 -16.73 3.13
C PRO A 151 -21.50 -16.05 3.17
N SER A 152 -22.19 -16.01 2.04
CA SER A 152 -23.61 -15.63 2.02
C SER A 152 -24.41 -16.78 2.61
N LEU A 153 -25.28 -16.48 3.56
CA LEU A 153 -26.32 -17.40 3.97
C LEU A 153 -27.37 -17.37 2.85
N GLU A 154 -27.16 -18.17 1.79
CA GLU A 154 -28.25 -18.41 0.87
C GLU A 154 -29.38 -19.02 1.69
N SER A 155 -30.53 -18.40 1.59
CA SER A 155 -31.72 -18.81 2.30
C SER A 155 -32.07 -20.26 1.96
N THR A 156 -31.64 -21.19 2.78
CA THR A 156 -32.16 -22.56 2.85
C THR A 156 -33.65 -22.55 3.25
N GLU A 157 -34.18 -21.36 3.55
CA GLU A 157 -35.59 -21.17 3.92
C GLU A 157 -36.57 -21.39 2.79
N SER A 158 -36.17 -21.31 1.53
CA SER A 158 -37.10 -21.54 0.41
C SER A 158 -37.52 -23.01 0.24
N THR A 159 -36.84 -23.96 0.90
CA THR A 159 -37.13 -25.40 0.77
C THR A 159 -38.01 -25.92 1.89
N LEU A 160 -38.23 -25.16 2.98
CA LEU A 160 -39.01 -25.61 4.14
C LEU A 160 -40.49 -25.14 4.12
N LEU A 161 -40.89 -24.37 3.11
CA LEU A 161 -42.28 -23.87 2.94
C LEU A 161 -43.01 -24.50 1.76
N LYS A 162 -42.80 -25.80 1.52
CA LYS A 162 -43.58 -26.54 0.53
C LYS A 162 -44.29 -27.71 1.17
#